data_677b854e0b7eb5af5378f20427031e79
#
_entry.id   677b854e0b7eb5af5378f20427031e79
#
_cell.length_a   1.000
_cell.length_b   1.000
_cell.length_c   1.000
_cell.angle_alpha   90.00
_cell.angle_beta   90.00
_cell.angle_gamma   90.00
#
_symmetry.space_group_name_H-M   'P 1'
#
loop_
_entity.id
_entity.type
_entity.pdbx_description
1 polymer ?
#
loop_
_entity_poly.entity_id
_entity_poly.type
_entity_poly.pdbx_seq_one_letter_code
_entity_poly.pdbx_strand_id
1 'polypeptide(L)'
;MNREILFRGKTDDEWVYGDLGRLKNAITITKRNFIYPYIVMPETVGQYTGLTDKNGVKIFEGDILKFRSGIYSVEWDNEHSKFLQRDGQFSREFHIWIEKSEIVGNIHDNPELLGGD
;
A
#
# COMPACT_ATOMS: atom_id res chain seq x y z
N MET A 1 18.67 12.69 -6.69
CA MET A 1 17.26 12.35 -6.92
C MET A 1 16.58 12.06 -5.58
N ASN A 2 15.50 12.74 -5.32
CA ASN A 2 14.78 12.59 -4.06
C ASN A 2 13.68 11.56 -4.22
N ARG A 3 13.71 10.57 -3.34
CA ARG A 3 12.70 9.54 -3.31
C ARG A 3 11.91 9.70 -2.03
N GLU A 4 10.61 9.88 -2.16
CA GLU A 4 9.77 10.01 -0.99
C GLU A 4 9.60 8.67 -0.30
N ILE A 5 9.94 8.63 0.98
CA ILE A 5 9.73 7.44 1.81
C ILE A 5 8.55 7.73 2.70
N LEU A 6 7.48 6.95 2.54
CA LEU A 6 6.23 7.20 3.23
C LEU A 6 5.57 5.87 3.52
N PHE A 7 5.02 5.74 4.71
CA PHE A 7 4.32 4.54 5.14
C PHE A 7 2.89 4.86 5.51
N ARG A 8 2.04 3.86 5.51
CA ARG A 8 0.69 3.99 6.07
C ARG A 8 0.42 2.80 6.97
N GLY A 9 -0.50 2.96 7.88
CA GLY A 9 -0.97 1.91 8.74
C GLY A 9 -2.34 2.28 9.26
N LYS A 10 -3.08 1.28 9.73
CA LYS A 10 -4.44 1.51 10.17
C LYS A 10 -4.53 1.39 11.68
N THR A 11 -5.13 2.38 12.32
CA THR A 11 -5.54 2.30 13.70
C THR A 11 -6.88 1.54 13.75
N ASP A 12 -7.60 1.62 14.84
CA ASP A 12 -8.88 0.92 14.94
C ASP A 12 -9.87 1.39 13.87
N ASP A 13 -9.80 2.67 13.48
CA ASP A 13 -10.85 3.24 12.63
C ASP A 13 -10.35 4.17 11.53
N GLU A 14 -9.02 4.43 11.43
CA GLU A 14 -8.56 5.34 10.38
C GLU A 14 -7.18 4.94 9.86
N TRP A 15 -6.92 5.31 8.62
CA TRP A 15 -5.60 5.19 8.03
C TRP A 15 -4.76 6.38 8.41
N VAL A 16 -3.50 6.13 8.76
CA VAL A 16 -2.53 7.16 9.13
C VAL A 16 -1.34 7.05 8.19
N TYR A 17 -0.86 8.18 7.71
CA TYR A 17 0.26 8.23 6.75
C TYR A 17 1.41 9.02 7.38
N GLY A 18 2.63 8.52 7.24
CA GLY A 18 3.78 9.21 7.79
C GLY A 18 5.00 8.31 7.91
N ASP A 19 5.75 8.54 8.97
CA ASP A 19 7.00 7.85 9.20
C ASP A 19 6.79 6.63 10.09
N LEU A 20 7.41 5.52 9.70
CA LEU A 20 7.30 4.26 10.43
C LEU A 20 8.22 4.30 11.64
N GLY A 21 7.71 3.82 12.76
CA GLY A 21 8.50 3.73 13.98
C GLY A 21 8.13 2.54 14.82
N ARG A 22 8.80 2.42 15.93
CA ARG A 22 8.55 1.35 16.88
C ARG A 22 8.60 1.90 18.29
N LEU A 23 7.60 1.55 19.08
CA LEU A 23 7.53 1.95 20.47
C LEU A 23 7.31 0.69 21.30
N LYS A 24 8.38 0.22 21.95
CA LYS A 24 8.34 -1.07 22.66
C LYS A 24 7.91 -2.18 21.71
N ASN A 25 6.75 -2.77 21.96
CA ASN A 25 6.25 -3.88 21.15
C ASN A 25 5.27 -3.43 20.07
N ALA A 26 5.08 -2.13 19.92
CA ALA A 26 4.10 -1.58 18.98
C ALA A 26 4.77 -1.02 17.76
N ILE A 27 4.08 -1.10 16.63
CA ILE A 27 4.48 -0.41 15.41
C ILE A 27 3.69 0.88 15.35
N THR A 28 4.35 1.96 14.96
CA THR A 28 3.73 3.29 14.96
C THR A 28 3.91 3.98 13.64
N ILE A 29 2.99 4.90 13.37
CA ILE A 29 3.11 5.86 12.27
C ILE A 29 2.98 7.25 12.87
N THR A 30 3.94 8.11 12.57
CA THR A 30 3.91 9.50 13.01
C THR A 30 3.64 10.37 11.79
N LYS A 31 2.54 11.11 11.82
CA LYS A 31 2.21 12.03 10.73
C LYS A 31 3.27 13.09 10.60
N ARG A 32 3.57 13.49 9.38
CA ARG A 32 4.54 14.55 9.13
C ARG A 32 4.08 15.85 9.77
N ASN A 33 5.04 16.56 10.39
CA ASN A 33 4.79 17.78 11.15
C ASN A 33 4.03 17.55 12.46
N PHE A 34 3.96 16.30 12.92
CA PHE A 34 3.39 15.93 14.21
C PHE A 34 4.46 15.22 15.03
N ILE A 35 4.29 15.21 16.35
CA ILE A 35 5.29 14.63 17.23
C ILE A 35 4.81 13.37 17.96
N TYR A 36 3.50 13.12 17.97
CA TYR A 36 2.96 11.96 18.67
C TYR A 36 2.69 10.82 17.69
N PRO A 37 3.20 9.61 18.00
CA PRO A 37 2.97 8.46 17.14
C PRO A 37 1.55 7.90 17.34
N TYR A 38 1.03 7.32 16.25
CA TYR A 38 -0.20 6.53 16.31
C TYR A 38 0.19 5.07 16.30
N ILE A 39 -0.36 4.30 17.22
CA ILE A 39 -0.15 2.84 17.21
C ILE A 39 -1.07 2.27 16.14
N VAL A 40 -0.49 1.50 15.23
CA VAL A 40 -1.24 0.92 14.12
C VAL A 40 -1.18 -0.60 14.18
N MET A 41 -2.12 -1.25 13.50
CA MET A 41 -2.12 -2.69 13.37
C MET A 41 -0.99 -3.09 12.43
N PRO A 42 -0.01 -3.90 12.91
CA PRO A 42 1.18 -4.19 12.12
C PRO A 42 0.88 -4.80 10.75
N GLU A 43 -0.14 -5.62 10.67
CA GLU A 43 -0.49 -6.28 9.41
C GLU A 43 -0.99 -5.32 8.34
N THR A 44 -1.36 -4.09 8.74
CA THR A 44 -1.86 -3.10 7.79
C THR A 44 -0.77 -2.18 7.26
N VAL A 45 0.44 -2.27 7.80
CA VAL A 45 1.52 -1.36 7.41
C VAL A 45 1.94 -1.65 5.98
N GLY A 46 2.04 -0.59 5.18
CA GLY A 46 2.51 -0.70 3.81
C GLY A 46 3.32 0.52 3.44
N GLN A 47 4.23 0.33 2.50
CA GLN A 47 5.09 1.41 2.04
C GLN A 47 4.57 1.98 0.72
N TYR A 48 4.76 3.29 0.57
CA TYR A 48 4.49 3.97 -0.70
C TYR A 48 5.43 3.40 -1.77
N THR A 49 4.86 3.02 -2.91
CA THR A 49 5.63 2.40 -3.99
C THR A 49 6.49 3.39 -4.77
N GLY A 50 6.24 4.68 -4.61
CA GLY A 50 6.89 5.70 -5.41
C GLY A 50 6.12 6.07 -6.66
N LEU A 51 5.01 5.39 -6.92
CA LEU A 51 4.20 5.61 -8.12
C LEU A 51 2.80 6.09 -7.75
N THR A 52 2.17 6.77 -8.69
CA THR A 52 0.80 7.23 -8.52
C THR A 52 -0.10 6.56 -9.56
N ASP A 53 -1.40 6.54 -9.26
CA ASP A 53 -2.36 6.01 -10.21
C ASP A 53 -2.75 7.09 -11.24
N LYS A 54 -3.71 6.78 -12.09
CA LYS A 54 -4.10 7.69 -13.17
C LYS A 54 -4.68 9.01 -12.63
N ASN A 55 -5.11 9.03 -11.39
CA ASN A 55 -5.69 10.23 -10.76
C ASN A 55 -4.68 10.97 -9.90
N GLY A 56 -3.41 10.56 -9.92
CA GLY A 56 -2.37 11.18 -9.11
C GLY A 56 -2.36 10.73 -7.67
N VAL A 57 -3.07 9.67 -7.33
CA VAL A 57 -3.12 9.17 -5.96
C VAL A 57 -1.94 8.23 -5.73
N LYS A 58 -1.25 8.42 -4.61
CA LYS A 58 -0.09 7.58 -4.27
C LYS A 58 -0.51 6.13 -4.07
N ILE A 59 0.25 5.23 -4.69
CA ILE A 59 -0.01 3.79 -4.61
C ILE A 59 0.85 3.20 -3.50
N PHE A 60 0.19 2.49 -2.57
CA PHE A 60 0.85 1.82 -1.44
C PHE A 60 0.76 0.31 -1.58
N GLU A 61 1.71 -0.37 -0.97
CA GLU A 61 1.59 -1.81 -0.77
C GLU A 61 0.25 -2.12 -0.13
N GLY A 62 -0.46 -3.09 -0.67
CA GLY A 62 -1.79 -3.46 -0.21
C GLY A 62 -2.92 -2.82 -0.98
N ASP A 63 -2.64 -1.85 -1.84
CA ASP A 63 -3.69 -1.25 -2.68
C ASP A 63 -4.19 -2.26 -3.70
N ILE A 64 -5.45 -2.09 -4.10
CA ILE A 64 -6.06 -2.87 -5.17
C ILE A 64 -6.25 -1.92 -6.35
N LEU A 65 -5.73 -2.34 -7.49
CA LEU A 65 -5.73 -1.53 -8.71
C LEU A 65 -6.60 -2.17 -9.76
N LYS A 66 -7.27 -1.34 -10.53
CA LYS A 66 -8.05 -1.78 -11.69
C LYS A 66 -7.44 -1.18 -12.95
N PHE A 67 -7.20 -2.04 -13.94
CA PHE A 67 -6.75 -1.62 -15.25
C PHE A 67 -7.50 -2.44 -16.28
N ARG A 68 -8.30 -1.76 -17.13
CA ARG A 68 -9.20 -2.43 -18.06
C ARG A 68 -10.12 -3.37 -17.28
N SER A 69 -10.12 -4.66 -17.60
CA SER A 69 -10.96 -5.62 -16.88
C SER A 69 -10.22 -6.34 -15.76
N GLY A 70 -8.93 -6.04 -15.57
CA GLY A 70 -8.13 -6.74 -14.58
C GLY A 70 -8.11 -6.05 -13.23
N ILE A 71 -8.05 -6.85 -12.17
CA ILE A 71 -7.95 -6.39 -10.79
C ILE A 71 -6.65 -6.97 -10.22
N TYR A 72 -5.83 -6.11 -9.62
CA TYR A 72 -4.51 -6.50 -9.14
C TYR A 72 -4.30 -5.95 -7.74
N SER A 73 -3.59 -6.70 -6.89
CA SER A 73 -3.15 -6.18 -5.60
C SER A 73 -1.65 -5.88 -5.67
N VAL A 74 -1.22 -4.90 -4.88
CA VAL A 74 0.17 -4.49 -4.81
C VAL A 74 0.82 -5.20 -3.64
N GLU A 75 1.89 -5.96 -3.90
CA GLU A 75 2.59 -6.72 -2.88
C GLU A 75 4.07 -6.44 -2.92
N TRP A 76 4.72 -6.64 -1.78
CA TRP A 76 6.17 -6.56 -1.68
C TRP A 76 6.75 -7.96 -1.78
N ASP A 77 7.73 -8.13 -2.65
CA ASP A 77 8.45 -9.39 -2.83
C ASP A 77 9.78 -9.31 -2.08
N ASN A 78 9.85 -9.98 -0.92
CA ASN A 78 11.07 -9.99 -0.09
C ASN A 78 12.23 -10.67 -0.78
N GLU A 79 11.94 -11.65 -1.61
CA GLU A 79 13.01 -12.41 -2.26
C GLU A 79 13.77 -11.56 -3.28
N HIS A 80 13.05 -10.72 -4.01
CA HIS A 80 13.64 -9.90 -5.07
C HIS A 80 13.66 -8.42 -4.75
N SER A 81 13.21 -8.04 -3.56
CA SER A 81 13.24 -6.66 -3.05
C SER A 81 12.56 -5.68 -4.02
N LYS A 82 11.35 -6.02 -4.43
CA LYS A 82 10.60 -5.18 -5.35
C LYS A 82 9.10 -5.34 -5.13
N PHE A 83 8.35 -4.38 -5.64
CA PHE A 83 6.90 -4.45 -5.62
C PHE A 83 6.40 -5.25 -6.81
N LEU A 84 5.30 -5.98 -6.61
CA LEU A 84 4.66 -6.78 -7.64
C LEU A 84 3.19 -6.44 -7.69
N GLN A 85 2.57 -6.67 -8.86
CA GLN A 85 1.11 -6.72 -8.96
C GLN A 85 0.70 -8.19 -9.04
N ARG A 86 -0.26 -8.54 -8.21
CA ARG A 86 -0.75 -9.91 -8.15
C ARG A 86 -2.17 -10.00 -8.69
N ASP A 87 -2.37 -10.96 -9.59
CA ASP A 87 -3.66 -11.27 -10.17
C ASP A 87 -3.95 -12.74 -9.88
N GLY A 88 -4.72 -13.00 -8.81
CA GLY A 88 -5.00 -14.37 -8.40
C GLY A 88 -3.73 -15.10 -8.04
N GLN A 89 -3.40 -16.16 -8.80
CA GLN A 89 -2.23 -16.98 -8.56
C GLN A 89 -0.97 -16.43 -9.23
N PHE A 90 -1.12 -15.42 -10.07
CA PHE A 90 -0.02 -14.91 -10.87
C PHE A 90 0.46 -13.58 -10.31
N SER A 91 1.76 -13.36 -10.37
CA SER A 91 2.34 -12.08 -10.00
C SER A 91 3.16 -11.55 -11.16
N ARG A 92 3.19 -10.24 -11.27
CA ARG A 92 3.91 -9.54 -12.32
C ARG A 92 4.70 -8.40 -11.72
N GLU A 93 5.78 -8.03 -12.38
CA GLU A 93 6.47 -6.83 -11.98
C GLU A 93 5.60 -5.61 -12.23
N PHE A 94 5.86 -4.54 -11.47
CA PHE A 94 5.21 -3.27 -11.73
C PHE A 94 5.47 -2.88 -13.17
N HIS A 95 4.40 -2.52 -13.84
CA HIS A 95 4.43 -2.26 -15.25
C HIS A 95 4.23 -0.78 -15.51
N ILE A 96 4.64 -0.35 -16.71
CA ILE A 96 4.41 1.04 -17.10
C ILE A 96 2.93 1.41 -17.05
N TRP A 97 2.06 0.43 -17.12
CA TRP A 97 0.61 0.67 -17.07
C TRP A 97 0.07 0.93 -15.69
N ILE A 98 0.93 0.83 -14.67
CA ILE A 98 0.50 1.08 -13.30
C ILE A 98 -0.04 2.52 -13.17
N GLU A 99 0.56 3.45 -13.90
CA GLU A 99 0.12 4.85 -13.89
C GLU A 99 -1.18 5.08 -14.66
N LYS A 100 -1.65 4.07 -15.39
CA LYS A 100 -2.93 4.12 -16.09
C LYS A 100 -4.01 3.37 -15.33
N SER A 101 -3.65 2.76 -14.23
CA SER A 101 -4.60 2.02 -13.40
C SER A 101 -5.26 2.95 -12.39
N GLU A 102 -6.29 2.46 -11.74
CA GLU A 102 -7.02 3.22 -10.74
C GLU A 102 -7.07 2.43 -9.44
N ILE A 103 -6.76 3.11 -8.33
CA ILE A 103 -6.93 2.51 -7.01
C ILE A 103 -8.42 2.40 -6.73
N VAL A 104 -8.90 1.18 -6.47
CA VAL A 104 -10.31 0.94 -6.20
C VAL A 104 -10.56 0.45 -4.77
N GLY A 105 -9.50 0.25 -4.00
CA GLY A 105 -9.61 -0.18 -2.61
C GLY A 105 -8.28 -0.70 -2.13
N ASN A 106 -8.31 -1.47 -1.05
CA ASN A 106 -7.10 -2.12 -0.55
C ASN A 106 -7.47 -3.47 0.07
N ILE A 107 -6.46 -4.31 0.28
CA ILE A 107 -6.69 -5.69 0.70
C ILE A 107 -7.25 -5.79 2.11
N HIS A 108 -7.11 -4.74 2.93
CA HIS A 108 -7.57 -4.77 4.33
C HIS A 108 -9.04 -4.35 4.43
N ASP A 109 -9.42 -3.32 3.67
CA ASP A 109 -10.79 -2.80 3.72
C ASP A 109 -11.70 -3.47 2.70
N ASN A 110 -11.14 -3.95 1.59
CA ASN A 110 -11.94 -4.41 0.44
C ASN A 110 -11.47 -5.75 -0.09
N PRO A 111 -11.27 -6.76 0.75
CA PRO A 111 -10.76 -8.05 0.27
C PRO A 111 -11.68 -8.72 -0.74
N GLU A 112 -12.96 -8.40 -0.72
CA GLU A 112 -13.92 -8.96 -1.66
C GLU A 112 -13.63 -8.58 -3.11
N LEU A 113 -12.90 -7.48 -3.33
CA LEU A 113 -12.55 -7.05 -4.68
C LEU A 113 -11.59 -8.01 -5.38
N LEU A 114 -10.91 -8.85 -4.61
CA LEU A 114 -9.96 -9.81 -5.18
C LEU A 114 -10.65 -11.11 -5.60
N GLY A 115 -11.98 -11.15 -5.60
CA GLY A 115 -12.71 -12.30 -6.06
C GLY A 115 -12.79 -13.44 -5.08
N GLY A 116 -12.46 -13.18 -3.84
CA GLY A 116 -12.65 -14.18 -2.79
C GLY A 116 -14.14 -14.36 -2.52
N ASP A 117 -14.58 -15.55 -2.40
CA ASP A 117 -15.97 -15.84 -2.13
C ASP A 117 -16.36 -15.53 -0.71
#